data_e1eb41514a0cfea9fe3399d9f35a326f
#
_entry.id   e1eb41514a0cfea9fe3399d9f35a326f
#
_cell.length_a   1.000
_cell.length_b   1.000
_cell.length_c   1.000
_cell.angle_alpha   90.00
_cell.angle_beta   90.00
_cell.angle_gamma   90.00
#
_symmetry.space_group_name_H-M   'P 1'
#
loop_
_entity.id
_entity.type
_entity.pdbx_description
1 polymer ?
#
loop_
_entity_poly.entity_id
_entity_poly.type
_entity_poly.pdbx_seq_one_letter_code
_entity_poly.pdbx_strand_id
1 'polypeptide(L)'
;FFKQKTAYEIKECDWSSDVCSSDLKEDLVESEKNIQYWIYDWVLPKAFGDRNDDITTYVVSGNVVRRVPTHYVHTINQLNELYEKYINEGYEGQMVRLDAAYENKRSKYLLKRKEFQDSEFKILDIVEGVGNKSGMAGHMVFKNHKGIEFHSNIKGDRAYLKELLVNKNKYIGKMATIKYFNLTPEDEIPRFPYVINIDRESYE
;
A
#
# COMPACT_ATOMS: atom_id res chain seq x y z
N PHE A 1 -2.31 16.87 7.79
CA PHE A 1 -1.63 16.10 6.75
C PHE A 1 -0.35 15.49 7.24
N PHE A 2 -0.11 14.29 6.83
CA PHE A 2 0.97 13.47 7.31
C PHE A 2 1.91 13.11 6.18
N LYS A 3 3.16 13.49 6.29
CA LYS A 3 4.25 12.87 5.56
C LYS A 3 4.84 11.79 6.47
N GLN A 4 4.56 10.54 6.20
CA GLN A 4 5.26 9.44 6.83
C GLN A 4 6.44 9.07 5.92
N LYS A 5 7.68 9.43 6.33
CA LYS A 5 8.79 8.56 5.97
C LYS A 5 8.52 7.28 6.71
N THR A 6 8.08 6.26 6.01
CA THR A 6 8.10 4.92 6.54
C THR A 6 9.56 4.54 6.71
N ALA A 7 9.88 3.76 7.71
CA ALA A 7 11.20 3.14 7.92
C ALA A 7 11.69 2.30 6.70
N TYR A 8 11.07 2.42 5.57
CA TYR A 8 11.30 1.78 4.28
C TYR A 8 12.40 2.40 3.43
N GLU A 9 13.08 3.42 3.91
CA GLU A 9 14.39 3.76 3.35
C GLU A 9 15.52 2.85 3.86
N ILE A 10 15.22 1.98 4.81
CA ILE A 10 16.04 0.81 5.08
C ILE A 10 15.55 -0.27 4.11
N LYS A 11 16.36 -0.54 3.07
CA LYS A 11 16.16 -1.56 2.02
C LYS A 11 15.00 -2.54 2.30
N GLU A 12 14.00 -2.52 1.40
CA GLU A 12 13.05 -3.59 1.11
C GLU A 12 12.84 -4.66 2.19
N CYS A 13 12.23 -4.29 3.31
CA CYS A 13 11.73 -5.29 4.25
C CYS A 13 10.28 -5.61 3.91
N ASP A 14 10.05 -6.79 3.38
CA ASP A 14 8.73 -7.39 3.34
C ASP A 14 8.27 -7.69 4.77
N TRP A 15 7.13 -7.17 5.17
CA TRP A 15 6.56 -7.36 6.51
C TRP A 15 6.18 -8.82 6.81
N SER A 16 6.34 -9.72 5.86
CA SER A 16 5.99 -11.13 5.98
C SER A 16 7.15 -12.05 6.28
N SER A 17 8.38 -11.55 6.31
CA SER A 17 9.55 -12.42 6.44
C SER A 17 10.52 -11.96 7.53
N ASP A 18 11.12 -12.93 8.21
CA ASP A 18 12.21 -12.79 9.20
C ASP A 18 13.51 -12.15 8.66
N VAL A 19 13.48 -11.64 7.43
CA VAL A 19 14.63 -11.06 6.71
C VAL A 19 15.11 -9.76 7.38
N CYS A 20 14.20 -8.96 7.94
CA CYS A 20 14.58 -7.72 8.65
C CYS A 20 15.45 -7.96 9.89
N SER A 21 15.37 -9.14 10.50
CA SER A 21 16.17 -9.46 11.69
C SER A 21 17.56 -10.00 11.33
N SER A 22 17.77 -10.52 10.11
CA SER A 22 19.07 -11.01 9.65
C SER A 22 19.97 -9.90 9.14
N ASP A 23 19.43 -8.95 8.38
CA ASP A 23 20.20 -7.82 7.84
C ASP A 23 20.68 -6.85 8.93
N LEU A 24 19.91 -6.73 10.03
CA LEU A 24 20.29 -5.95 11.22
C LEU A 24 21.40 -6.63 12.05
N LYS A 25 21.66 -7.91 11.87
CA LYS A 25 22.67 -8.65 12.67
C LYS A 25 24.11 -8.47 12.15
N GLU A 26 24.28 -8.16 10.88
CA GLU A 26 25.61 -8.04 10.28
C GLU A 26 26.23 -6.65 10.46
N ASP A 27 25.41 -5.60 10.74
CA ASP A 27 25.91 -4.23 10.90
C ASP A 27 25.21 -3.44 12.03
N LEU A 28 25.22 -4.00 13.24
CA LEU A 28 24.59 -3.42 14.43
C LEU A 28 25.06 -1.97 14.70
N VAL A 29 26.35 -1.69 14.51
CA VAL A 29 26.96 -0.38 14.83
C VAL A 29 26.51 0.69 13.83
N GLU A 30 26.32 0.35 12.57
CA GLU A 30 25.84 1.28 11.55
C GLU A 30 24.31 1.44 11.65
N SER A 31 23.60 0.37 11.91
CA SER A 31 22.15 0.37 12.15
C SER A 31 21.77 1.24 13.35
N GLU A 32 22.51 1.16 14.47
CA GLU A 32 22.29 2.01 15.65
C GLU A 32 22.37 3.50 15.35
N LYS A 33 23.26 3.92 14.45
CA LYS A 33 23.41 5.32 14.04
C LYS A 33 22.25 5.82 13.16
N ASN A 34 21.63 4.91 12.41
CA ASN A 34 20.62 5.22 11.40
C ASN A 34 19.17 4.98 11.88
N ILE A 35 19.00 4.25 12.99
CA ILE A 35 17.65 4.00 13.55
C ILE A 35 17.07 5.33 14.05
N GLN A 36 15.85 5.63 13.58
CA GLN A 36 15.08 6.78 14.02
C GLN A 36 13.66 6.37 14.40
N TYR A 37 13.19 6.87 15.53
CA TYR A 37 11.83 6.71 15.97
C TYR A 37 11.00 7.95 15.61
N TRP A 38 10.04 7.78 14.69
CA TRP A 38 9.21 8.87 14.20
C TRP A 38 7.85 8.86 14.87
N ILE A 39 7.59 9.89 15.70
CA ILE A 39 6.32 10.07 16.41
C ILE A 39 5.37 10.83 15.50
N TYR A 40 4.21 10.23 15.25
CA TYR A 40 3.19 10.75 14.35
C TYR A 40 1.83 10.98 15.02
N ASP A 41 1.60 10.45 16.20
CA ASP A 41 0.38 10.65 16.97
C ASP A 41 0.59 10.32 18.46
N TRP A 42 -0.31 10.78 19.29
CA TRP A 42 -0.34 10.49 20.72
C TRP A 42 -1.71 9.90 21.09
N VAL A 43 -1.72 8.81 21.87
CA VAL A 43 -2.95 8.14 22.28
C VAL A 43 -3.61 8.92 23.42
N LEU A 44 -4.37 9.95 23.06
CA LEU A 44 -5.11 10.80 24.00
C LEU A 44 -6.54 10.99 23.50
N PRO A 45 -7.55 11.18 24.40
CA PRO A 45 -8.94 11.42 24.05
C PRO A 45 -9.19 12.88 23.64
N LYS A 46 -8.32 13.43 22.80
CA LYS A 46 -8.37 14.79 22.28
C LYS A 46 -8.51 14.77 20.75
N ALA A 47 -8.90 15.87 20.15
CA ALA A 47 -8.83 16.06 18.70
C ALA A 47 -7.39 15.94 18.18
N PHE A 48 -7.22 15.64 16.90
CA PHE A 48 -5.87 15.41 16.34
C PHE A 48 -5.01 16.68 16.41
N GLY A 49 -5.57 17.85 16.17
CA GLY A 49 -4.86 19.13 16.30
C GLY A 49 -4.23 19.30 17.67
N ASP A 50 -5.03 19.12 18.72
CA ASP A 50 -4.55 19.24 20.11
C ASP A 50 -3.47 18.21 20.41
N ARG A 51 -3.60 16.97 19.92
CA ARG A 51 -2.57 15.92 20.11
C ARG A 51 -1.28 16.26 19.39
N ASN A 52 -1.37 16.82 18.20
CA ASN A 52 -0.20 17.26 17.43
C ASN A 52 0.52 18.44 18.11
N ASP A 53 -0.22 19.35 18.70
CA ASP A 53 0.34 20.46 19.49
C ASP A 53 1.00 19.96 20.77
N ASP A 54 0.39 18.99 21.45
CA ASP A 54 1.00 18.31 22.59
C ASP A 54 2.33 17.64 22.19
N ILE A 55 2.36 16.89 21.07
CA ILE A 55 3.61 16.28 20.56
C ILE A 55 4.66 17.37 20.28
N THR A 56 4.25 18.48 19.70
CA THR A 56 5.15 19.59 19.37
C THR A 56 5.72 20.23 20.64
N THR A 57 4.93 20.31 21.68
CA THR A 57 5.30 20.92 22.96
C THR A 57 6.19 20.03 23.82
N TYR A 58 5.83 18.75 23.91
CA TYR A 58 6.46 17.84 24.89
C TYR A 58 7.51 16.89 24.31
N VAL A 59 7.51 16.69 23.00
CA VAL A 59 8.51 15.83 22.35
C VAL A 59 9.66 16.65 21.78
N VAL A 60 10.83 16.54 22.40
CA VAL A 60 12.05 17.14 21.89
C VAL A 60 12.61 16.27 20.77
N SER A 61 12.65 16.81 19.55
CA SER A 61 13.28 16.12 18.41
C SER A 61 14.80 16.13 18.55
N GLY A 62 15.40 14.97 18.35
CA GLY A 62 16.85 14.74 18.37
C GLY A 62 17.28 13.85 17.20
N ASN A 63 18.46 13.27 17.29
CA ASN A 63 18.96 12.40 16.23
C ASN A 63 18.14 11.08 16.11
N VAL A 64 17.72 10.53 17.23
CA VAL A 64 16.98 9.25 17.29
C VAL A 64 15.47 9.48 17.28
N VAL A 65 14.97 10.41 18.09
CA VAL A 65 13.53 10.71 18.16
C VAL A 65 13.20 11.85 17.22
N ARG A 66 12.25 11.62 16.34
CA ARG A 66 11.78 12.59 15.34
C ARG A 66 10.27 12.79 15.44
N ARG A 67 9.82 14.00 15.17
CA ARG A 67 8.40 14.28 14.95
C ARG A 67 8.10 14.27 13.48
N VAL A 68 7.00 13.63 13.11
CA VAL A 68 6.54 13.66 11.71
C VAL A 68 6.01 15.07 11.40
N PRO A 69 6.54 15.75 10.37
CA PRO A 69 6.02 17.05 9.95
C PRO A 69 4.53 16.95 9.57
N THR A 70 3.71 17.81 10.16
CA THR A 70 2.28 17.87 9.91
C THR A 70 1.91 19.24 9.37
N HIS A 71 1.17 19.29 8.28
CA HIS A 71 0.72 20.50 7.63
C HIS A 71 -0.79 20.61 7.69
N TYR A 72 -1.31 21.74 8.17
CA TYR A 72 -2.74 22.03 8.11
C TYR A 72 -3.10 22.50 6.71
N VAL A 73 -4.21 21.98 6.18
CA VAL A 73 -4.73 22.38 4.88
C VAL A 73 -6.23 22.65 4.97
N HIS A 74 -6.67 23.65 4.24
CA HIS A 74 -8.05 24.12 4.24
C HIS A 74 -8.74 23.92 2.89
N THR A 75 -7.96 23.65 1.82
CA THR A 75 -8.49 23.50 0.47
C THR A 75 -7.97 22.22 -0.18
N ILE A 76 -8.74 21.71 -1.16
CA ILE A 76 -8.34 20.56 -1.94
C ILE A 76 -7.07 20.85 -2.78
N ASN A 77 -6.88 22.09 -3.20
CA ASN A 77 -5.70 22.49 -3.96
C ASN A 77 -4.42 22.37 -3.11
N GLN A 78 -4.43 22.90 -1.89
CA GLN A 78 -3.32 22.72 -0.95
C GLN A 78 -3.02 21.23 -0.69
N LEU A 79 -4.07 20.40 -0.60
CA LEU A 79 -3.94 18.97 -0.46
C LEU A 79 -3.23 18.35 -1.66
N ASN A 80 -3.57 18.76 -2.88
CA ASN A 80 -2.98 18.26 -4.11
C ASN A 80 -1.53 18.71 -4.27
N GLU A 81 -1.24 19.97 -4.03
CA GLU A 81 0.12 20.54 -4.06
C GLU A 81 1.08 19.80 -3.12
N LEU A 82 0.64 19.53 -1.88
CA LEU A 82 1.43 18.73 -0.95
C LEU A 82 1.60 17.28 -1.41
N TYR A 83 0.58 16.71 -2.06
CA TYR A 83 0.66 15.37 -2.61
C TYR A 83 1.74 15.29 -3.69
N GLU A 84 1.68 16.16 -4.69
CA GLU A 84 2.66 16.25 -5.78
C GLU A 84 4.08 16.48 -5.23
N LYS A 85 4.21 17.37 -4.26
CA LYS A 85 5.48 17.61 -3.59
C LYS A 85 6.04 16.32 -2.97
N TYR A 86 5.21 15.55 -2.24
CA TYR A 86 5.66 14.31 -1.61
C TYR A 86 6.01 13.22 -2.61
N ILE A 87 5.26 13.09 -3.70
CA ILE A 87 5.59 12.16 -4.78
C ILE A 87 6.94 12.52 -5.41
N ASN A 88 7.16 13.81 -5.72
CA ASN A 88 8.43 14.29 -6.28
C ASN A 88 9.63 14.13 -5.33
N GLU A 89 9.40 14.10 -4.02
CA GLU A 89 10.40 13.79 -3.00
C GLU A 89 10.60 12.27 -2.76
N GLY A 90 9.94 11.39 -3.55
CA GLY A 90 10.09 9.95 -3.50
C GLY A 90 9.23 9.24 -2.43
N TYR A 91 8.20 9.91 -1.87
CA TYR A 91 7.27 9.23 -0.96
C TYR A 91 6.18 8.48 -1.74
N GLU A 92 5.68 7.40 -1.16
CA GLU A 92 4.58 6.61 -1.73
C GLU A 92 3.23 7.35 -1.83
N GLY A 93 3.08 8.47 -1.14
CA GLY A 93 1.83 9.21 -1.04
C GLY A 93 1.74 10.01 0.26
N GLN A 94 0.54 10.33 0.67
CA GLN A 94 0.31 11.12 1.88
C GLN A 94 -0.71 10.46 2.80
N MET A 95 -0.56 10.73 4.09
CA MET A 95 -1.57 10.43 5.09
C MET A 95 -2.37 11.68 5.39
N VAL A 96 -3.68 11.56 5.40
CA VAL A 96 -4.60 12.65 5.71
C VAL A 96 -5.31 12.33 7.02
N ARG A 97 -5.25 13.23 7.96
CA ARG A 97 -5.98 13.12 9.22
C ARG A 97 -7.09 14.15 9.29
N LEU A 98 -8.26 13.69 9.67
CA LEU A 98 -9.34 14.59 10.07
C LEU A 98 -9.16 14.92 11.56
N ASP A 99 -9.58 16.12 11.93
CA ASP A 99 -9.49 16.61 13.31
C ASP A 99 -10.56 15.94 14.19
N ALA A 100 -10.22 14.77 14.73
CA ALA A 100 -11.11 13.94 15.54
C ALA A 100 -10.32 13.25 16.67
N ALA A 101 -11.05 12.77 17.68
CA ALA A 101 -10.49 12.03 18.79
C ALA A 101 -9.78 10.75 18.31
N TYR A 102 -8.78 10.28 19.08
CA TYR A 102 -8.08 9.05 18.78
C TYR A 102 -9.02 7.83 18.92
N GLU A 103 -8.95 6.97 17.92
CA GLU A 103 -9.65 5.68 17.94
C GLU A 103 -8.62 4.55 17.86
N ASN A 104 -8.57 3.67 18.86
CA ASN A 104 -7.69 2.49 18.84
C ASN A 104 -8.29 1.35 17.98
N LYS A 105 -8.56 1.66 16.74
CA LYS A 105 -9.09 0.74 15.71
C LYS A 105 -8.80 1.30 14.32
N ARG A 106 -9.18 0.57 13.28
CA ARG A 106 -9.16 1.13 11.91
C ARG A 106 -10.13 2.31 11.85
N SER A 107 -9.57 3.52 11.78
CA SER A 107 -10.34 4.76 11.85
C SER A 107 -10.65 5.33 10.47
N LYS A 108 -11.85 5.86 10.30
CA LYS A 108 -12.25 6.64 9.12
C LYS A 108 -11.65 8.06 9.11
N TYR A 109 -11.05 8.48 10.21
CA TYR A 109 -10.40 9.78 10.35
C TYR A 109 -8.93 9.78 9.96
N LEU A 110 -8.37 8.61 9.65
CA LEU A 110 -7.03 8.43 9.12
C LEU A 110 -7.12 7.85 7.71
N LEU A 111 -6.86 8.67 6.71
CA LEU A 111 -6.98 8.33 5.31
C LEU A 111 -5.60 8.22 4.68
N LYS A 112 -5.41 7.22 3.84
CA LYS A 112 -4.18 7.02 3.07
C LYS A 112 -4.46 7.34 1.61
N ARG A 113 -3.77 8.35 1.07
CA ARG A 113 -3.81 8.70 -0.35
C ARG A 113 -2.56 8.18 -1.02
N LYS A 114 -2.74 7.28 -1.98
CA LYS A 114 -1.69 6.69 -2.82
C LYS A 114 -2.14 6.70 -4.26
N GLU A 115 -1.21 6.80 -5.17
CA GLU A 115 -1.48 6.47 -6.56
C GLU A 115 -1.53 4.96 -6.76
N PHE A 116 -2.38 4.59 -7.71
CA PHE A 116 -2.43 3.24 -8.24
C PHE A 116 -2.29 3.35 -9.75
N GLN A 117 -1.56 2.40 -10.30
CA GLN A 117 -1.45 2.20 -11.73
C GLN A 117 -2.43 1.11 -12.15
N ASP A 118 -2.83 1.13 -13.40
CA ASP A 118 -3.56 0.04 -14.02
C ASP A 118 -2.92 -0.31 -15.36
N SER A 119 -2.93 -1.60 -15.66
CA SER A 119 -2.41 -2.15 -16.91
C SER A 119 -3.18 -3.40 -17.29
N GLU A 120 -3.14 -3.74 -18.57
CA GLU A 120 -3.82 -4.92 -19.09
C GLU A 120 -2.86 -6.09 -19.23
N PHE A 121 -3.32 -7.25 -18.76
CA PHE A 121 -2.58 -8.50 -18.82
C PHE A 121 -3.49 -9.64 -19.31
N LYS A 122 -2.91 -10.58 -20.06
CA LYS A 122 -3.62 -11.76 -20.53
C LYS A 122 -3.80 -12.77 -19.42
N ILE A 123 -5.02 -13.22 -19.20
CA ILE A 123 -5.36 -14.26 -18.20
C ILE A 123 -4.78 -15.60 -18.67
N LEU A 124 -3.93 -16.21 -17.86
CA LEU A 124 -3.35 -17.52 -18.11
C LEU A 124 -4.16 -18.63 -17.43
N ASP A 125 -4.59 -18.40 -16.18
CA ASP A 125 -5.44 -19.33 -15.45
C ASP A 125 -6.24 -18.60 -14.37
N ILE A 126 -7.29 -19.26 -13.88
CA ILE A 126 -8.10 -18.89 -12.72
C ILE A 126 -8.01 -20.04 -11.74
N VAL A 127 -7.42 -19.78 -10.59
CA VAL A 127 -7.12 -20.78 -9.57
C VAL A 127 -8.14 -20.73 -8.45
N GLU A 128 -8.57 -21.90 -7.99
CA GLU A 128 -9.48 -22.04 -6.86
C GLU A 128 -8.85 -21.49 -5.57
N GLY A 129 -9.64 -20.85 -4.74
CA GLY A 129 -9.23 -20.39 -3.44
C GLY A 129 -9.21 -21.52 -2.40
N VAL A 130 -8.52 -21.28 -1.28
CA VAL A 130 -8.41 -22.23 -0.16
C VAL A 130 -9.27 -21.78 1.03
N GLY A 131 -9.67 -22.71 1.87
CA GLY A 131 -10.44 -22.45 3.09
C GLY A 131 -11.78 -21.80 2.79
N ASN A 132 -12.03 -20.61 3.31
CA ASN A 132 -13.31 -19.90 3.11
C ASN A 132 -13.63 -19.56 1.64
N LYS A 133 -12.66 -19.68 0.73
CA LYS A 133 -12.81 -19.47 -0.71
C LYS A 133 -12.81 -20.79 -1.51
N SER A 134 -12.92 -21.94 -0.87
CA SER A 134 -13.07 -23.22 -1.58
C SER A 134 -14.35 -23.22 -2.41
N GLY A 135 -14.30 -23.76 -3.61
CA GLY A 135 -15.38 -23.72 -4.61
C GLY A 135 -15.57 -22.35 -5.28
N MET A 136 -14.61 -21.43 -5.15
CA MET A 136 -14.64 -20.09 -5.75
C MET A 136 -13.27 -19.72 -6.31
N ALA A 137 -13.21 -18.80 -7.27
CA ALA A 137 -11.96 -18.23 -7.74
C ALA A 137 -11.23 -17.51 -6.61
N GLY A 138 -9.99 -17.90 -6.35
CA GLY A 138 -9.11 -17.32 -5.35
C GLY A 138 -8.24 -16.19 -5.92
N HIS A 139 -7.60 -16.49 -7.05
CA HIS A 139 -6.73 -15.55 -7.76
C HIS A 139 -6.66 -15.90 -9.25
N MET A 140 -6.18 -14.96 -10.05
CA MET A 140 -5.87 -15.17 -11.46
C MET A 140 -4.35 -15.14 -11.66
N VAL A 141 -3.88 -15.89 -12.66
CA VAL A 141 -2.48 -16.00 -13.06
C VAL A 141 -2.25 -15.23 -14.33
N PHE A 142 -1.18 -14.46 -14.35
CA PHE A 142 -0.77 -13.60 -15.46
C PHE A 142 0.74 -13.73 -15.71
N LYS A 143 1.21 -13.19 -16.82
CA LYS A 143 2.63 -12.95 -17.09
C LYS A 143 2.88 -11.47 -17.39
N ASN A 144 3.98 -10.94 -16.87
CA ASN A 144 4.45 -9.63 -17.26
C ASN A 144 5.18 -9.68 -18.62
N HIS A 145 5.64 -8.53 -19.11
CA HIS A 145 6.36 -8.46 -20.38
C HIS A 145 7.73 -9.16 -20.38
N LYS A 146 8.31 -9.45 -19.19
CA LYS A 146 9.51 -10.27 -19.02
C LYS A 146 9.22 -11.77 -19.05
N GLY A 147 7.95 -12.18 -19.18
CA GLY A 147 7.53 -13.57 -19.14
C GLY A 147 7.45 -14.17 -17.73
N ILE A 148 7.58 -13.35 -16.68
CA ILE A 148 7.51 -13.79 -15.29
C ILE A 148 6.05 -13.88 -14.86
N GLU A 149 5.69 -15.01 -14.26
CA GLU A 149 4.33 -15.23 -13.76
C GLU A 149 4.09 -14.46 -12.46
N PHE A 150 2.88 -13.92 -12.33
CA PHE A 150 2.41 -13.31 -11.11
C PHE A 150 0.92 -13.58 -10.88
N HIS A 151 0.49 -13.42 -9.63
CA HIS A 151 -0.88 -13.68 -9.22
C HIS A 151 -1.57 -12.38 -8.83
N SER A 152 -2.85 -12.25 -9.21
CA SER A 152 -3.68 -11.12 -8.85
C SER A 152 -4.92 -11.56 -8.09
N ASN A 153 -5.25 -10.84 -7.02
CA ASN A 153 -6.48 -11.04 -6.30
C ASN A 153 -7.69 -10.65 -7.14
N ILE A 154 -8.83 -11.32 -6.90
CA ILE A 154 -10.10 -11.02 -7.54
C ILE A 154 -11.03 -10.41 -6.51
N LYS A 155 -11.68 -9.31 -6.85
CA LYS A 155 -12.76 -8.72 -6.05
C LYS A 155 -14.10 -9.08 -6.65
N GLY A 156 -15.06 -9.44 -5.80
CA GLY A 156 -16.41 -9.79 -6.18
C GLY A 156 -17.14 -10.48 -5.05
N ASP A 157 -18.43 -10.65 -5.22
CA ASP A 157 -19.24 -11.45 -4.31
C ASP A 157 -19.02 -12.96 -4.55
N ARG A 158 -19.58 -13.77 -3.67
CA ARG A 158 -19.41 -15.24 -3.74
C ARG A 158 -20.00 -15.84 -5.01
N ALA A 159 -21.08 -15.29 -5.54
CA ALA A 159 -21.76 -15.80 -6.73
C ALA A 159 -20.86 -15.57 -7.96
N TYR A 160 -20.33 -14.38 -8.11
CA TYR A 160 -19.40 -14.01 -9.17
C TYR A 160 -18.11 -14.85 -9.12
N LEU A 161 -17.51 -15.03 -7.94
CA LEU A 161 -16.29 -15.83 -7.80
C LEU A 161 -16.49 -17.30 -8.12
N LYS A 162 -17.69 -17.87 -7.83
CA LYS A 162 -18.06 -19.22 -8.25
C LYS A 162 -18.24 -19.31 -9.76
N GLU A 163 -18.94 -18.36 -10.34
CA GLU A 163 -19.15 -18.27 -11.78
C GLU A 163 -17.83 -18.21 -12.53
N LEU A 164 -16.89 -17.35 -12.08
CA LEU A 164 -15.55 -17.25 -12.66
C LEU A 164 -14.80 -18.59 -12.65
N LEU A 165 -14.87 -19.34 -11.55
CA LEU A 165 -14.19 -20.64 -11.45
C LEU A 165 -14.82 -21.68 -12.37
N VAL A 166 -16.15 -21.80 -12.35
CA VAL A 166 -16.89 -22.78 -13.17
C VAL A 166 -16.70 -22.53 -14.66
N ASN A 167 -16.71 -21.25 -15.05
CA ASN A 167 -16.59 -20.84 -16.44
C ASN A 167 -15.17 -20.38 -16.82
N LYS A 168 -14.14 -20.77 -16.08
CA LYS A 168 -12.77 -20.25 -16.27
C LYS A 168 -12.27 -20.32 -17.71
N ASN A 169 -12.64 -21.35 -18.46
CA ASN A 169 -12.26 -21.52 -19.85
C ASN A 169 -12.80 -20.43 -20.79
N LYS A 170 -13.85 -19.70 -20.39
CA LYS A 170 -14.36 -18.54 -21.14
C LYS A 170 -13.49 -17.29 -20.97
N TYR A 171 -12.72 -17.23 -19.88
CA TYR A 171 -11.92 -16.07 -19.49
C TYR A 171 -10.44 -16.26 -19.78
N ILE A 172 -9.93 -17.50 -19.75
CA ILE A 172 -8.53 -17.79 -20.10
C ILE A 172 -8.25 -17.31 -21.52
N GLY A 173 -7.15 -16.58 -21.66
CA GLY A 173 -6.72 -15.98 -22.92
C GLY A 173 -7.25 -14.56 -23.19
N LYS A 174 -8.26 -14.09 -22.45
CA LYS A 174 -8.76 -12.73 -22.53
C LYS A 174 -7.88 -11.76 -21.77
N MET A 175 -8.03 -10.47 -22.07
CA MET A 175 -7.34 -9.40 -21.34
C MET A 175 -8.11 -9.04 -20.06
N ALA A 176 -7.39 -8.74 -19.00
CA ALA A 176 -7.95 -8.20 -17.77
C ALA A 176 -7.18 -6.97 -17.33
N THR A 177 -7.91 -5.95 -16.89
CA THR A 177 -7.32 -4.75 -16.30
C THR A 177 -6.98 -5.03 -14.84
N ILE A 178 -5.71 -4.91 -14.49
CA ILE A 178 -5.18 -5.10 -13.14
C ILE A 178 -4.78 -3.75 -12.58
N LYS A 179 -5.30 -3.45 -11.41
CA LYS A 179 -4.89 -2.29 -10.62
C LYS A 179 -3.86 -2.72 -9.59
N TYR A 180 -2.76 -2.00 -9.54
CA TYR A 180 -1.65 -2.29 -8.64
C TYR A 180 -1.01 -1.00 -8.12
N PHE A 181 -0.14 -1.12 -7.11
CA PHE A 181 0.48 0.04 -6.50
C PHE A 181 1.69 0.53 -7.28
N ASN A 182 2.67 -0.34 -7.49
CA ASN A 182 3.89 -0.12 -8.28
C ASN A 182 4.41 -1.48 -8.76
N LEU A 183 5.48 -1.47 -9.52
CA LEU A 183 6.20 -2.69 -9.93
C LEU A 183 7.35 -2.97 -8.96
N THR A 184 7.75 -4.25 -8.85
CA THR A 184 9.00 -4.62 -8.19
C THR A 184 10.19 -4.13 -9.04
N PRO A 185 11.30 -3.68 -8.43
CA PRO A 185 12.42 -3.10 -9.18
C PRO A 185 13.07 -4.05 -10.19
N GLU A 186 13.28 -5.30 -9.84
CA GLU A 186 14.00 -6.27 -10.67
C GLU A 186 13.11 -6.99 -11.66
N ASP A 187 12.01 -7.58 -11.16
CA ASP A 187 11.14 -8.45 -11.94
C ASP A 187 9.98 -7.72 -12.62
N GLU A 188 9.74 -6.47 -12.26
CA GLU A 188 8.61 -5.66 -12.72
C GLU A 188 7.25 -6.37 -12.52
N ILE A 189 7.13 -7.04 -11.37
CA ILE A 189 5.89 -7.69 -10.94
C ILE A 189 4.98 -6.66 -10.24
N PRO A 190 3.69 -6.58 -10.59
CA PRO A 190 2.72 -5.74 -9.91
C PRO A 190 2.63 -6.02 -8.41
N ARG A 191 2.80 -4.99 -7.56
CA ARG A 191 2.64 -5.11 -6.10
C ARG A 191 1.20 -4.86 -5.69
N PHE A 192 0.67 -5.74 -4.84
CA PHE A 192 -0.71 -5.74 -4.36
C PHE A 192 -1.75 -5.70 -5.49
N PRO A 193 -1.60 -6.54 -6.53
CA PRO A 193 -2.45 -6.49 -7.69
C PRO A 193 -3.86 -7.00 -7.39
N TYR A 194 -4.85 -6.38 -8.01
CA TYR A 194 -6.20 -6.90 -8.05
C TYR A 194 -6.89 -6.60 -9.38
N VAL A 195 -7.65 -7.58 -9.85
CA VAL A 195 -8.43 -7.48 -11.08
C VAL A 195 -9.59 -6.52 -10.85
N ILE A 196 -9.73 -5.52 -11.74
CA ILE A 196 -10.84 -4.56 -11.71
C ILE A 196 -11.82 -4.76 -12.85
N ASN A 197 -11.36 -5.30 -13.97
CA ASN A 197 -12.21 -5.60 -15.12
C ASN A 197 -11.68 -6.83 -15.88
N ILE A 198 -12.58 -7.60 -16.48
CA ILE A 198 -12.29 -8.69 -17.40
C ILE A 198 -13.13 -8.40 -18.64
N ASP A 199 -12.64 -8.69 -19.85
CA ASP A 199 -13.33 -8.49 -21.13
C ASP A 199 -13.25 -7.08 -21.73
N ARG A 200 -12.16 -6.33 -21.58
CA ARG A 200 -11.88 -5.33 -22.61
C ARG A 200 -11.36 -6.05 -23.85
N GLU A 201 -12.09 -5.94 -24.95
CA GLU A 201 -11.53 -6.22 -26.27
C GLU A 201 -10.28 -5.38 -26.41
N SER A 202 -9.15 -6.01 -26.76
CA SER A 202 -7.89 -5.32 -26.97
C SER A 202 -8.11 -4.16 -27.93
N TYR A 203 -7.86 -2.94 -27.49
CA TYR A 203 -7.65 -1.84 -28.42
C TYR A 203 -6.28 -2.09 -29.06
N GLU A 204 -6.28 -2.49 -30.33
CA GLU A 204 -5.13 -2.38 -31.21
C GLU A 204 -4.75 -0.91 -31.44
#